data_4d0fde29d4314ed52f5d155202750de5
#
_entry.id   4d0fde29d4314ed52f5d155202750de5
#
_cell.length_a   1.000
_cell.length_b   1.000
_cell.length_c   1.000
_cell.angle_alpha   90.00
_cell.angle_beta   90.00
_cell.angle_gamma   90.00
#
_symmetry.space_group_name_H-M   'P 1'
#
loop_
_entity.id
_entity.type
_entity.pdbx_description
1 polymer ?
#
loop_
_entity_poly.entity_id
_entity_poly.type
_entity_poly.pdbx_seq_one_letter_code
_entity_poly.pdbx_strand_id
1 'polypeptide(L)'
;MEKRSINFELRAKPESRTIFGTATVFNSAYDMGWYDEEMSAEALKDSDLKDVVALFNHDMNMVLARTSSGTLKLNITGDAMEYEFEAPNTTLGNDLLEMVKRGDVYQSSFAFTVEAEDWQERMGSKPKRIIRSIKKVYDVSPVTYPANPDTMVAKRSYDATKEIDKDLLKVIDISVKSEINIQNELRRNALHLLNLKQK
;
A
#
# COMPACT_ATOMS: atom_id res chain seq x y z
N MET A 1 -3.22 9.25 -5.18
CA MET A 1 -3.65 7.97 -5.80
C MET A 1 -2.41 7.23 -6.24
N GLU A 2 -2.25 6.02 -5.77
CA GLU A 2 -1.12 5.15 -6.11
C GLU A 2 -1.62 4.05 -7.04
N LYS A 3 -0.75 3.56 -7.92
CA LYS A 3 -1.03 2.43 -8.80
C LYS A 3 -0.05 1.31 -8.50
N ARG A 4 -0.54 0.08 -8.43
CA ARG A 4 0.28 -1.12 -8.27
C ARG A 4 -0.06 -2.11 -9.35
N SER A 5 0.96 -2.48 -10.08
CA SER A 5 0.92 -3.57 -11.03
C SER A 5 1.99 -4.56 -10.63
N ILE A 6 1.59 -5.77 -10.42
CA ILE A 6 2.49 -6.87 -10.19
C ILE A 6 2.13 -7.91 -11.23
N ASN A 7 3.03 -8.83 -11.52
CA ASN A 7 2.80 -9.92 -12.48
C ASN A 7 1.68 -10.87 -11.98
N PHE A 8 0.48 -10.30 -11.77
CA PHE A 8 -0.71 -11.07 -11.45
C PHE A 8 -1.37 -11.52 -12.73
N GLU A 9 -1.81 -12.75 -12.71
CA GLU A 9 -2.47 -13.37 -13.84
C GLU A 9 -3.79 -12.68 -14.15
N LEU A 10 -3.88 -12.21 -15.38
CA LEU A 10 -5.11 -11.85 -16.04
C LEU A 10 -5.47 -12.95 -17.01
N ARG A 11 -6.69 -13.48 -16.95
CA ARG A 11 -7.15 -14.58 -17.80
C ARG A 11 -8.56 -14.34 -18.32
N ALA A 12 -8.86 -14.93 -19.48
CA ALA A 12 -10.22 -15.09 -19.95
C ALA A 12 -10.64 -16.55 -19.78
N LYS A 13 -11.90 -16.81 -19.36
CA LYS A 13 -12.44 -18.17 -19.33
C LYS A 13 -12.57 -18.68 -20.77
N PRO A 14 -12.15 -19.94 -21.05
CA PRO A 14 -12.42 -20.56 -22.35
C PRO A 14 -13.92 -20.50 -22.69
N GLU A 15 -14.23 -20.29 -23.95
CA GLU A 15 -15.62 -20.27 -24.49
C GLU A 15 -16.54 -19.22 -23.82
N SER A 16 -15.99 -18.23 -23.09
CA SER A 16 -16.78 -17.19 -22.48
C SER A 16 -16.20 -15.78 -22.74
N ARG A 17 -16.98 -14.77 -22.37
CA ARG A 17 -16.52 -13.37 -22.39
C ARG A 17 -15.98 -12.90 -21.04
N THR A 18 -15.93 -13.78 -20.04
CA THR A 18 -15.51 -13.44 -18.69
C THR A 18 -14.00 -13.26 -18.64
N ILE A 19 -13.57 -12.10 -18.19
CA ILE A 19 -12.20 -11.76 -17.84
C ILE A 19 -12.12 -11.71 -16.33
N PHE A 20 -11.08 -12.33 -15.75
CA PHE A 20 -10.79 -12.26 -14.32
C PHE A 20 -9.31 -11.98 -14.10
N GLY A 21 -9.00 -11.30 -13.03
CA GLY A 21 -7.63 -10.94 -12.68
C GLY A 21 -7.45 -10.79 -11.18
N THR A 22 -6.21 -10.85 -10.75
CA THR A 22 -5.81 -10.57 -9.37
C THR A 22 -5.31 -9.12 -9.30
N ALA A 23 -5.93 -8.29 -8.47
CA ALA A 23 -5.54 -6.91 -8.29
C ALA A 23 -4.35 -6.78 -7.30
N THR A 24 -4.35 -7.59 -6.23
CA THR A 24 -3.26 -7.68 -5.26
C THR A 24 -3.30 -9.00 -4.50
N VAL A 25 -2.14 -9.42 -3.99
CA VAL A 25 -1.98 -10.54 -3.05
C VAL A 25 -1.56 -9.95 -1.70
N PHE A 26 -2.13 -10.47 -0.61
CA PHE A 26 -1.83 -10.00 0.74
C PHE A 26 -0.65 -10.75 1.36
N ASN A 27 0.00 -10.09 2.33
CA ASN A 27 1.10 -10.64 3.12
C ASN A 27 2.27 -11.19 2.26
N SER A 28 2.38 -10.72 1.04
CA SER A 28 3.47 -11.06 0.12
C SER A 28 4.29 -9.80 -0.18
N ALA A 29 5.60 -9.90 -0.03
CA ALA A 29 6.49 -8.78 -0.28
C ALA A 29 6.86 -8.68 -1.76
N TYR A 30 6.82 -7.46 -2.30
CA TYR A 30 7.17 -7.14 -3.68
C TYR A 30 8.38 -6.22 -3.72
N ASP A 31 9.30 -6.50 -4.63
CA ASP A 31 10.44 -5.63 -4.89
C ASP A 31 10.01 -4.38 -5.68
N MET A 32 10.08 -3.22 -5.05
CA MET A 32 9.74 -1.92 -5.61
C MET A 32 11.00 -1.11 -6.01
N GLY A 33 12.13 -1.79 -6.18
CA GLY A 33 13.42 -1.20 -6.50
C GLY A 33 14.21 -0.83 -5.24
N TRP A 34 14.03 0.35 -4.65
CA TRP A 34 14.76 0.79 -3.45
C TRP A 34 14.12 0.32 -2.13
N TYR A 35 12.91 -0.23 -2.13
CA TYR A 35 12.19 -0.78 -0.98
C TYR A 35 11.39 -2.02 -1.39
N ASP A 36 11.00 -2.83 -0.39
CA ASP A 36 10.01 -3.87 -0.57
C ASP A 36 8.66 -3.37 -0.07
N GLU A 37 7.56 -3.73 -0.75
CA GLU A 37 6.21 -3.38 -0.33
C GLU A 37 5.39 -4.64 -0.03
N GLU A 38 4.60 -4.58 1.02
CA GLU A 38 3.64 -5.62 1.38
C GLU A 38 2.29 -4.97 1.66
N MET A 39 1.23 -5.62 1.20
CA MET A 39 -0.13 -5.26 1.56
C MET A 39 -0.65 -6.19 2.65
N SER A 40 -1.08 -5.64 3.78
CA SER A 40 -1.68 -6.41 4.86
C SER A 40 -3.00 -7.04 4.41
N ALA A 41 -3.34 -8.24 4.90
CA ALA A 41 -4.63 -8.87 4.64
C ALA A 41 -5.83 -8.02 5.12
N GLU A 42 -5.63 -7.18 6.14
CA GLU A 42 -6.66 -6.28 6.67
C GLU A 42 -6.74 -4.93 5.93
N ALA A 43 -5.85 -4.68 4.95
CA ALA A 43 -5.72 -3.37 4.30
C ALA A 43 -7.01 -2.87 3.63
N LEU A 44 -7.87 -3.77 3.18
CA LEU A 44 -9.13 -3.45 2.50
C LEU A 44 -10.37 -3.51 3.40
N LYS A 45 -10.25 -3.85 4.67
CA LYS A 45 -11.38 -4.08 5.58
C LYS A 45 -12.38 -2.93 5.65
N ASP A 46 -11.88 -1.70 5.75
CA ASP A 46 -12.69 -0.50 5.90
C ASP A 46 -12.62 0.41 4.66
N SER A 47 -12.11 -0.11 3.54
CA SER A 47 -11.92 0.63 2.30
C SER A 47 -13.23 0.98 1.62
N ASP A 48 -13.27 2.14 0.99
CA ASP A 48 -14.37 2.50 0.07
C ASP A 48 -14.22 1.72 -1.25
N LEU A 49 -15.06 0.70 -1.41
CA LEU A 49 -15.17 -0.16 -2.60
C LEU A 49 -16.50 0.02 -3.34
N LYS A 50 -17.32 1.02 -2.97
CA LYS A 50 -18.68 1.19 -3.49
C LYS A 50 -18.72 1.47 -4.98
N ASP A 51 -17.69 2.12 -5.49
CA ASP A 51 -17.62 2.55 -6.88
C ASP A 51 -16.22 2.36 -7.45
N VAL A 52 -15.89 1.11 -7.76
CA VAL A 52 -14.64 0.69 -8.41
C VAL A 52 -14.93 0.46 -9.89
N VAL A 53 -14.03 0.91 -10.76
CA VAL A 53 -14.18 0.81 -12.22
C VAL A 53 -13.15 -0.18 -12.77
N ALA A 54 -13.55 -1.06 -13.68
CA ALA A 54 -12.60 -1.80 -14.51
C ALA A 54 -12.23 -0.95 -15.71
N LEU A 55 -10.96 -0.60 -15.86
CA LEU A 55 -10.42 0.22 -16.94
C LEU A 55 -9.39 -0.57 -17.75
N PHE A 56 -9.12 -0.19 -18.99
CA PHE A 56 -7.95 -0.65 -19.69
C PHE A 56 -6.81 0.38 -19.54
N ASN A 57 -5.64 -0.08 -19.08
CA ASN A 57 -4.45 0.76 -18.85
C ASN A 57 -4.68 1.98 -17.93
N HIS A 58 -5.62 1.91 -16.97
CA HIS A 58 -6.00 3.06 -16.12
C HIS A 58 -6.50 4.28 -16.89
N ASP A 59 -6.98 4.09 -18.12
CA ASP A 59 -7.54 5.17 -18.92
C ASP A 59 -9.04 5.33 -18.62
N MET A 60 -9.42 6.47 -18.06
CA MET A 60 -10.81 6.78 -17.69
C MET A 60 -11.77 6.81 -18.88
N ASN A 61 -11.26 6.91 -20.12
CA ASN A 61 -12.06 6.81 -21.34
C ASN A 61 -12.29 5.35 -21.79
N MET A 62 -11.55 4.38 -21.21
CA MET A 62 -11.60 2.97 -21.59
C MET A 62 -12.28 2.14 -20.50
N VAL A 63 -13.57 2.43 -20.24
CA VAL A 63 -14.36 1.74 -19.21
C VAL A 63 -14.84 0.38 -19.72
N LEU A 64 -14.61 -0.66 -18.93
CA LEU A 64 -14.98 -2.04 -19.22
C LEU A 64 -16.16 -2.52 -18.35
N ALA A 65 -16.13 -2.21 -17.06
CA ALA A 65 -17.13 -2.61 -16.08
C ALA A 65 -17.09 -1.72 -14.84
N ARG A 66 -18.08 -1.84 -13.94
CA ARG A 66 -18.16 -1.01 -12.74
C ARG A 66 -18.93 -1.71 -11.62
N THR A 67 -18.49 -1.55 -10.37
CA THR A 67 -19.20 -2.16 -9.21
C THR A 67 -20.58 -1.56 -9.01
N SER A 68 -20.74 -0.23 -9.14
CA SER A 68 -22.01 0.46 -8.94
C SER A 68 -23.07 0.10 -9.98
N SER A 69 -22.68 -0.38 -11.17
CA SER A 69 -23.61 -0.93 -12.18
C SER A 69 -23.79 -2.45 -12.08
N GLY A 70 -23.09 -3.12 -11.15
CA GLY A 70 -23.13 -4.57 -10.99
C GLY A 70 -22.41 -5.37 -12.08
N THR A 71 -21.70 -4.70 -12.98
CA THR A 71 -20.97 -5.35 -14.08
C THR A 71 -19.55 -5.79 -13.69
N LEU A 72 -18.98 -5.19 -12.62
CA LEU A 72 -17.71 -5.60 -12.01
C LEU A 72 -17.98 -6.27 -10.67
N LYS A 73 -17.40 -7.43 -10.45
CA LYS A 73 -17.40 -8.12 -9.15
C LYS A 73 -15.99 -8.12 -8.58
N LEU A 74 -15.89 -7.81 -7.30
CA LEU A 74 -14.67 -7.93 -6.50
C LEU A 74 -14.83 -9.11 -5.55
N ASN A 75 -13.83 -9.97 -5.47
CA ASN A 75 -13.74 -11.08 -4.54
C ASN A 75 -12.51 -10.87 -3.64
N ILE A 76 -12.74 -10.57 -2.35
CA ILE A 76 -11.68 -10.35 -1.38
C ILE A 76 -11.64 -11.57 -0.46
N THR A 77 -10.51 -12.27 -0.49
CA THR A 77 -10.21 -13.43 0.36
C THR A 77 -9.17 -13.05 1.41
N GLY A 78 -8.73 -14.00 2.24
CA GLY A 78 -7.59 -13.79 3.15
C GLY A 78 -6.25 -13.62 2.42
N ASP A 79 -6.16 -14.05 1.16
CA ASP A 79 -4.91 -14.12 0.41
C ASP A 79 -4.81 -13.06 -0.70
N ALA A 80 -5.93 -12.63 -1.26
CA ALA A 80 -5.92 -11.74 -2.43
C ALA A 80 -7.22 -10.91 -2.58
N MET A 81 -7.11 -9.82 -3.35
CA MET A 81 -8.24 -9.17 -4.00
C MET A 81 -8.24 -9.56 -5.48
N GLU A 82 -9.28 -10.27 -5.89
CA GLU A 82 -9.54 -10.65 -7.27
C GLU A 82 -10.72 -9.87 -7.83
N TYR A 83 -10.84 -9.83 -9.15
CA TYR A 83 -11.97 -9.23 -9.84
C TYR A 83 -12.39 -10.03 -11.06
N GLU A 84 -13.67 -9.95 -11.40
CA GLU A 84 -14.21 -10.51 -12.64
C GLU A 84 -15.24 -9.59 -13.28
N PHE A 85 -15.29 -9.61 -14.61
CA PHE A 85 -16.30 -8.94 -15.40
C PHE A 85 -16.50 -9.64 -16.75
N GLU A 86 -17.67 -9.46 -17.35
CA GLU A 86 -17.86 -9.83 -18.75
C GLU A 86 -17.37 -8.70 -19.64
N ALA A 87 -16.50 -9.01 -20.60
CA ALA A 87 -16.05 -8.05 -21.60
C ALA A 87 -17.28 -7.50 -22.36
N PRO A 88 -17.51 -6.17 -22.32
CA PRO A 88 -18.69 -5.59 -22.95
C PRO A 88 -18.69 -5.83 -24.47
N ASN A 89 -19.87 -5.93 -25.06
CA ASN A 89 -19.97 -6.12 -26.51
C ASN A 89 -19.78 -4.80 -27.27
N THR A 90 -18.62 -4.21 -27.07
CA THR A 90 -18.12 -2.99 -27.70
C THR A 90 -16.81 -3.30 -28.41
N THR A 91 -16.30 -2.41 -29.26
CA THR A 91 -14.98 -2.55 -29.89
C THR A 91 -13.91 -2.76 -28.82
N LEU A 92 -13.86 -1.90 -27.81
CA LEU A 92 -12.90 -2.00 -26.69
C LEU A 92 -12.97 -3.36 -25.98
N GLY A 93 -14.17 -3.83 -25.63
CA GLY A 93 -14.35 -5.10 -24.93
C GLY A 93 -13.99 -6.30 -25.78
N ASN A 94 -14.29 -6.27 -27.07
CA ASN A 94 -13.93 -7.35 -28.00
C ASN A 94 -12.42 -7.39 -28.25
N ASP A 95 -11.78 -6.25 -28.46
CA ASP A 95 -10.34 -6.14 -28.66
C ASP A 95 -9.57 -6.60 -27.43
N LEU A 96 -9.99 -6.16 -26.23
CA LEU A 96 -9.37 -6.61 -24.98
C LEU A 96 -9.52 -8.12 -24.80
N LEU A 97 -10.73 -8.67 -25.02
CA LEU A 97 -10.97 -10.10 -24.86
C LEU A 97 -10.04 -10.92 -25.76
N GLU A 98 -9.86 -10.49 -27.01
CA GLU A 98 -8.96 -11.14 -27.96
C GLU A 98 -7.50 -11.04 -27.50
N MET A 99 -7.04 -9.85 -27.07
CA MET A 99 -5.68 -9.65 -26.56
C MET A 99 -5.39 -10.50 -25.31
N VAL A 100 -6.36 -10.65 -24.40
CA VAL A 100 -6.21 -11.48 -23.20
C VAL A 100 -6.17 -12.98 -23.57
N LYS A 101 -7.04 -13.43 -24.50
CA LYS A 101 -7.02 -14.83 -24.99
C LYS A 101 -5.72 -15.20 -25.67
N ARG A 102 -5.12 -14.28 -26.40
CA ARG A 102 -3.82 -14.46 -27.06
C ARG A 102 -2.63 -14.34 -26.12
N GLY A 103 -2.84 -13.77 -24.91
CA GLY A 103 -1.75 -13.50 -23.97
C GLY A 103 -0.97 -12.21 -24.27
N ASP A 104 -1.47 -11.34 -25.14
CA ASP A 104 -0.84 -10.03 -25.43
C ASP A 104 -1.04 -9.06 -24.23
N VAL A 105 -2.16 -9.22 -23.49
CA VAL A 105 -2.47 -8.55 -22.22
C VAL A 105 -2.70 -9.60 -21.16
N TYR A 106 -1.80 -9.71 -20.21
CA TYR A 106 -1.82 -10.74 -19.16
C TYR A 106 -1.55 -10.20 -17.76
N GLN A 107 -1.37 -8.90 -17.63
CA GLN A 107 -1.04 -8.25 -16.37
C GLN A 107 -2.22 -7.45 -15.83
N SER A 108 -2.25 -7.32 -14.51
CA SER A 108 -3.28 -6.61 -13.80
C SER A 108 -2.67 -5.53 -12.92
N SER A 109 -3.43 -4.48 -12.70
CA SER A 109 -3.07 -3.34 -11.86
C SER A 109 -4.29 -2.85 -11.11
N PHE A 110 -4.10 -2.11 -10.01
CA PHE A 110 -5.18 -1.40 -9.36
C PHE A 110 -4.69 -0.04 -8.84
N ALA A 111 -5.63 0.91 -8.72
CA ALA A 111 -5.37 2.25 -8.27
C ALA A 111 -6.10 2.53 -6.96
N PHE A 112 -5.39 3.09 -5.97
CA PHE A 112 -5.90 3.29 -4.62
C PHE A 112 -5.28 4.50 -3.92
N THR A 113 -5.81 4.84 -2.76
CA THR A 113 -5.22 5.80 -1.83
C THR A 113 -4.94 5.10 -0.51
N VAL A 114 -3.71 5.19 -0.03
CA VAL A 114 -3.30 4.68 1.28
C VAL A 114 -3.88 5.56 2.37
N GLU A 115 -4.35 4.95 3.47
CA GLU A 115 -4.80 5.63 4.68
C GLU A 115 -3.77 5.48 5.80
N ALA A 116 -3.25 4.25 5.99
CA ALA A 116 -2.23 3.97 6.99
C ALA A 116 -1.18 3.01 6.45
N GLU A 117 0.07 3.26 6.81
CA GLU A 117 1.22 2.44 6.44
C GLU A 117 2.29 2.46 7.51
N ASP A 118 3.12 1.42 7.54
CA ASP A 118 4.30 1.32 8.39
C ASP A 118 5.55 1.19 7.53
N TRP A 119 6.65 1.77 7.99
CA TRP A 119 7.97 1.57 7.43
C TRP A 119 8.88 0.84 8.43
N GLN A 120 9.52 -0.21 7.95
CA GLN A 120 10.45 -1.03 8.74
C GLN A 120 11.85 -0.93 8.15
N GLU A 121 12.79 -0.44 8.97
CA GLU A 121 14.21 -0.51 8.63
C GLU A 121 14.70 -1.95 8.84
N ARG A 122 15.49 -2.44 7.88
CA ARG A 122 16.10 -3.76 7.94
C ARG A 122 17.61 -3.63 7.73
N MET A 123 18.39 -4.02 8.74
CA MET A 123 19.86 -3.97 8.66
C MET A 123 20.37 -4.79 7.47
N GLY A 124 21.15 -4.15 6.58
CA GLY A 124 21.73 -4.81 5.41
C GLY A 124 20.75 -5.16 4.29
N SER A 125 19.49 -4.70 4.37
CA SER A 125 18.46 -4.93 3.35
C SER A 125 17.70 -3.64 3.03
N LYS A 126 16.89 -3.69 1.96
CA LYS A 126 15.99 -2.58 1.61
C LYS A 126 14.97 -2.36 2.74
N PRO A 127 14.54 -1.11 3.00
CA PRO A 127 13.44 -0.86 3.90
C PRO A 127 12.16 -1.55 3.37
N LYS A 128 11.25 -1.88 4.30
CA LYS A 128 9.96 -2.50 3.95
C LYS A 128 8.82 -1.55 4.28
N ARG A 129 7.98 -1.30 3.29
CA ARG A 129 6.70 -0.61 3.44
C ARG A 129 5.60 -1.62 3.65
N ILE A 130 4.78 -1.44 4.67
CA ILE A 130 3.59 -2.28 4.91
C ILE A 130 2.37 -1.38 4.84
N ILE A 131 1.53 -1.57 3.82
CA ILE A 131 0.25 -0.88 3.69
C ILE A 131 -0.74 -1.54 4.64
N ARG A 132 -1.16 -0.81 5.68
CA ARG A 132 -2.06 -1.29 6.74
C ARG A 132 -3.52 -1.05 6.42
N SER A 133 -3.81 0.12 5.80
CA SER A 133 -5.18 0.49 5.46
C SER A 133 -5.21 1.27 4.15
N ILE A 134 -6.17 0.94 3.31
CA ILE A 134 -6.50 1.63 2.07
C ILE A 134 -7.79 2.40 2.28
N LYS A 135 -7.76 3.70 2.01
CA LYS A 135 -8.93 4.56 2.11
C LYS A 135 -9.96 4.27 1.03
N LYS A 136 -9.49 4.12 -0.21
CA LYS A 136 -10.35 3.92 -1.39
C LYS A 136 -9.61 3.19 -2.49
N VAL A 137 -10.30 2.28 -3.17
CA VAL A 137 -9.91 1.72 -4.47
C VAL A 137 -10.69 2.43 -5.55
N TYR A 138 -10.01 2.90 -6.60
CA TYR A 138 -10.61 3.63 -7.71
C TYR A 138 -10.87 2.73 -8.91
N ASP A 139 -9.87 1.96 -9.30
CA ASP A 139 -9.99 1.06 -10.43
C ASP A 139 -9.18 -0.23 -10.26
N VAL A 140 -9.57 -1.23 -11.01
CA VAL A 140 -8.81 -2.43 -11.34
C VAL A 140 -8.65 -2.47 -12.85
N SER A 141 -7.45 -2.77 -13.34
CA SER A 141 -7.14 -2.58 -14.75
C SER A 141 -6.33 -3.73 -15.33
N PRO A 142 -6.81 -4.41 -16.39
CA PRO A 142 -5.93 -5.03 -17.36
C PRO A 142 -4.91 -4.03 -17.89
N VAL A 143 -3.62 -4.36 -17.89
CA VAL A 143 -2.57 -3.44 -18.33
C VAL A 143 -1.59 -4.12 -19.27
N THR A 144 -1.08 -3.36 -20.25
CA THR A 144 -0.05 -3.81 -21.19
C THR A 144 1.31 -3.88 -20.51
N TYR A 145 1.60 -2.89 -19.68
CA TYR A 145 2.82 -2.85 -18.87
C TYR A 145 2.46 -2.56 -17.42
N PRO A 146 3.15 -3.20 -16.46
CA PRO A 146 2.95 -2.87 -15.06
C PRO A 146 3.26 -1.39 -14.84
N ALA A 147 2.39 -0.68 -14.10
CA ALA A 147 2.69 0.68 -13.70
C ALA A 147 3.98 0.67 -12.89
N ASN A 148 4.94 1.52 -13.27
CA ASN A 148 6.08 1.77 -12.41
C ASN A 148 5.57 2.28 -11.06
N PRO A 149 6.05 1.72 -9.93
CA PRO A 149 5.65 2.20 -8.62
C PRO A 149 5.91 3.70 -8.54
N ASP A 150 4.96 4.45 -7.99
CA ASP A 150 5.15 5.89 -7.75
C ASP A 150 6.17 6.08 -6.62
N THR A 151 7.44 5.95 -7.00
CA THR A 151 8.60 5.99 -6.09
C THR A 151 8.70 7.32 -5.36
N MET A 152 8.15 8.40 -5.95
CA MET A 152 8.15 9.75 -5.33
C MET A 152 7.21 9.85 -4.12
N VAL A 153 6.01 9.25 -4.20
CA VAL A 153 5.06 9.25 -3.07
C VAL A 153 5.60 8.40 -1.93
N ALA A 154 6.06 7.20 -2.22
CA ALA A 154 6.66 6.32 -1.23
C ALA A 154 7.92 6.93 -0.59
N LYS A 155 8.76 7.63 -1.38
CA LYS A 155 9.95 8.31 -0.87
C LYS A 155 9.61 9.42 0.11
N ARG A 156 8.63 10.27 -0.20
CA ARG A 156 8.18 11.35 0.70
C ARG A 156 7.63 10.80 2.01
N SER A 157 6.83 9.73 1.94
CA SER A 157 6.30 9.07 3.13
C SER A 157 7.41 8.53 4.02
N TYR A 158 8.38 7.82 3.44
CA TYR A 158 9.53 7.30 4.16
C TYR A 158 10.39 8.40 4.81
N ASP A 159 10.69 9.47 4.07
CA ASP A 159 11.46 10.60 4.59
C ASP A 159 10.73 11.29 5.76
N ALA A 160 9.39 11.44 5.67
CA ALA A 160 8.57 11.99 6.75
C ALA A 160 8.63 11.13 8.01
N THR A 161 8.61 9.80 7.89
CA THR A 161 8.77 8.89 9.04
C THR A 161 10.12 9.09 9.72
N LYS A 162 11.19 9.24 8.95
CA LYS A 162 12.54 9.50 9.51
C LYS A 162 12.68 10.85 10.21
N GLU A 163 11.96 11.87 9.76
CA GLU A 163 11.95 13.17 10.45
C GLU A 163 11.24 13.08 11.81
N ILE A 164 10.10 12.38 11.86
CA ILE A 164 9.36 12.13 13.11
C ILE A 164 10.24 11.36 14.10
N ASP A 165 10.95 10.32 13.66
CA ASP A 165 11.84 9.54 14.50
C ASP A 165 12.99 10.39 15.08
N LYS A 166 13.56 11.30 14.28
CA LYS A 166 14.62 12.23 14.75
C LYS A 166 14.09 13.21 15.79
N ASP A 167 12.88 13.71 15.63
CA ASP A 167 12.29 14.64 16.59
C ASP A 167 11.88 13.94 17.88
N LEU A 168 11.37 12.71 17.82
CA LEU A 168 11.15 11.85 18.98
C LEU A 168 12.44 11.59 19.76
N LEU A 169 13.54 11.25 19.08
CA LEU A 169 14.83 11.03 19.70
C LEU A 169 15.35 12.31 20.39
N LYS A 170 15.16 13.49 19.83
CA LYS A 170 15.50 14.76 20.48
C LYS A 170 14.67 14.99 21.76
N VAL A 171 13.37 14.74 21.71
CA VAL A 171 12.49 14.88 22.88
C VAL A 171 12.91 13.91 24.00
N ILE A 172 13.24 12.65 23.67
CA ILE A 172 13.72 11.66 24.63
C ILE A 172 15.05 12.10 25.24
N ASP A 173 16.02 12.60 24.43
CA ASP A 173 17.31 13.07 24.91
C ASP A 173 17.16 14.26 25.87
N ILE A 174 16.24 15.20 25.58
CA ILE A 174 15.93 16.33 26.47
C ILE A 174 15.31 15.85 27.80
N SER A 175 14.36 14.90 27.74
CA SER A 175 13.72 14.36 28.95
C SER A 175 14.71 13.60 29.83
N VAL A 176 15.55 12.75 29.25
CA VAL A 176 16.59 12.01 29.97
C VAL A 176 17.60 12.99 30.62
N LYS A 177 18.04 14.02 29.90
CA LYS A 177 18.95 15.04 30.47
C LYS A 177 18.31 15.81 31.63
N SER A 178 17.01 16.13 31.54
CA SER A 178 16.29 16.80 32.61
C SER A 178 16.17 15.93 33.87
N GLU A 179 15.86 14.64 33.72
CA GLU A 179 15.81 13.68 34.83
C GLU A 179 17.17 13.51 35.52
N ILE A 180 18.25 13.39 34.74
CA ILE A 180 19.62 13.31 35.27
C ILE A 180 19.97 14.57 36.07
N ASN A 181 19.60 15.75 35.59
CA ASN A 181 19.86 17.02 36.29
C ASN A 181 19.09 17.09 37.62
N ILE A 182 17.83 16.70 37.63
CA ILE A 182 17.01 16.65 38.87
C ILE A 182 17.61 15.67 39.89
N GLN A 183 18.03 14.49 39.47
CA GLN A 183 18.66 13.51 40.32
C GLN A 183 20.00 14.02 40.94
N ASN A 184 20.82 14.70 40.11
CA ASN A 184 22.07 15.30 40.57
C ASN A 184 21.82 16.43 41.56
N GLU A 185 20.80 17.24 41.38
CA GLU A 185 20.43 18.33 42.30
C GLU A 185 19.90 17.77 43.64
N LEU A 186 19.06 16.76 43.63
CA LEU A 186 18.60 16.04 44.81
C LEU A 186 19.79 15.44 45.59
N ARG A 187 20.75 14.84 44.88
CA ARG A 187 21.96 14.25 45.51
C ARG A 187 22.84 15.32 46.16
N ARG A 188 23.03 16.49 45.53
CA ARG A 188 23.78 17.63 46.11
C ARG A 188 23.10 18.15 47.37
N ASN A 189 21.78 18.32 47.34
CA ASN A 189 20.98 18.80 48.46
C ASN A 189 21.03 17.81 49.63
N ALA A 190 20.94 16.50 49.37
CA ALA A 190 21.07 15.47 50.39
C ALA A 190 22.46 15.48 51.07
N LEU A 191 23.53 15.62 50.29
CA LEU A 191 24.90 15.74 50.80
C LEU A 191 25.09 17.00 51.63
N HIS A 192 24.50 18.13 51.20
CA HIS A 192 24.55 19.37 51.98
C HIS A 192 23.87 19.23 53.35
N LEU A 193 22.69 18.61 53.40
CA LEU A 193 21.95 18.34 54.63
C LEU A 193 22.70 17.39 55.57
N LEU A 194 23.41 16.39 55.04
CA LEU A 194 24.24 15.49 55.83
C LEU A 194 25.43 16.22 56.50
N ASN A 195 26.08 17.14 55.76
CA ASN A 195 27.18 17.93 56.25
C ASN A 195 26.78 18.94 57.35
N LEU A 196 25.52 19.42 57.29
CA LEU A 196 24.97 20.32 58.34
C LEU A 196 24.65 19.58 59.66
N LYS A 197 24.40 18.28 59.62
CA LYS A 197 24.11 17.47 60.82
C LYS A 197 25.35 16.98 61.54
N GLN A 198 26.54 17.16 60.97
CA GLN A 198 27.82 16.76 61.55
C GLN A 198 28.57 17.93 62.23
N LYS A 199 27.98 19.11 62.26
CA LYS A 199 28.43 20.28 63.01
C LYS A 199 27.50 20.49 64.22
#